data_af8d272bc93b90e9a157f73ec5ce7c92
#
_entry.id   af8d272bc93b90e9a157f73ec5ce7c92
#
_cell.length_a   1.000
_cell.length_b   1.000
_cell.length_c   1.000
_cell.angle_alpha   90.00
_cell.angle_beta   90.00
_cell.angle_gamma   90.00
#
_symmetry.space_group_name_H-M   'P 1'
#
loop_
_entity.id
_entity.type
_entity.pdbx_description
1 polymer ?
#
loop_
_entity_poly.entity_id
_entity_poly.type
_entity_poly.pdbx_seq_one_letter_code
_entity_poly.pdbx_strand_id
1 'polypeptide(L)'
;IFPIRSMSGRVLGFGGRMLSTNSKVAKYLNSPESDIYQKSKVLYGIYESKQTIAKNDVCYLVEGYTDVIQMHQSGISNVVSSSGTALTVDQIRMINRLTTNIVVLFDGDEAGLRASLRGIDLILEQGMNVRVCTFPEGEDPDSFVKKNNTVDIISFLEEAPKDFIQFKASLLSEEGKKDPVKKADTVLEIVDSISKIPNVIKQEIYIRNCSRIMEISEEALFSALAQINQKNKFRGSKRIISKSSETIIRKANTSSLKVDQIFELEKQIISILLTYGNLELDFEDSIILTNNDGELLEESKIINVKVYEKIF
;
A
#
# COMPACT_ATOMS: atom_id res chain seq x y z
N ILE A 1 13.52 27.55 11.19
CA ILE A 1 13.15 27.37 9.78
C ILE A 1 13.99 26.23 9.21
N PHE A 2 13.33 25.27 8.52
CA PHE A 2 13.92 24.07 7.95
C PHE A 2 13.84 24.16 6.42
N PRO A 3 14.96 24.26 5.68
CA PRO A 3 14.93 24.24 4.23
C PRO A 3 14.61 22.82 3.73
N ILE A 4 13.59 22.69 2.88
CA ILE A 4 13.18 21.43 2.27
C ILE A 4 13.86 21.34 0.90
N ARG A 5 14.68 20.31 0.70
CA ARG A 5 15.52 20.16 -0.50
C ARG A 5 15.05 19.02 -1.40
N SER A 6 15.26 19.19 -2.69
CA SER A 6 15.13 18.13 -3.68
C SER A 6 16.26 17.10 -3.55
N MET A 7 16.15 15.97 -4.23
CA MET A 7 17.24 14.96 -4.38
C MET A 7 18.55 15.57 -4.91
N SER A 8 18.48 16.67 -5.68
CA SER A 8 19.66 17.38 -6.20
C SER A 8 20.20 18.46 -5.27
N GLY A 9 19.58 18.72 -4.11
CA GLY A 9 20.00 19.70 -3.12
C GLY A 9 19.43 21.11 -3.29
N ARG A 10 18.59 21.35 -4.31
CA ARG A 10 17.94 22.64 -4.51
C ARG A 10 16.85 22.82 -3.44
N VAL A 11 16.76 24.00 -2.83
CA VAL A 11 15.68 24.35 -1.91
C VAL A 11 14.38 24.51 -2.69
N LEU A 12 13.35 23.75 -2.31
CA LEU A 12 12.02 23.76 -2.92
C LEU A 12 11.03 24.56 -2.07
N GLY A 13 11.19 24.55 -0.76
CA GLY A 13 10.33 25.20 0.20
C GLY A 13 10.93 25.20 1.60
N PHE A 14 10.16 25.62 2.56
CA PHE A 14 10.58 25.73 3.95
C PHE A 14 9.52 25.15 4.88
N GLY A 15 9.96 24.49 5.95
CA GLY A 15 9.17 24.21 7.14
C GLY A 15 9.53 25.21 8.23
N GLY A 16 8.59 25.55 9.08
CA GLY A 16 8.82 26.39 10.26
C GLY A 16 8.22 25.73 11.50
N ARG A 17 8.92 25.83 12.64
CA ARG A 17 8.39 25.46 13.95
C ARG A 17 8.29 26.67 14.83
N MET A 18 7.13 26.87 15.45
CA MET A 18 6.96 27.94 16.42
C MET A 18 7.63 27.53 17.73
N LEU A 19 8.40 28.45 18.31
CA LEU A 19 9.09 28.25 19.60
C LEU A 19 8.24 28.69 20.79
N SER A 20 7.16 29.46 20.56
CA SER A 20 6.27 29.91 21.63
C SER A 20 5.21 28.87 21.97
N THR A 21 4.82 28.79 23.24
CA THR A 21 3.80 27.86 23.77
C THR A 21 2.36 28.30 23.52
N ASN A 22 2.10 29.19 22.56
CA ASN A 22 0.77 29.70 22.28
C ASN A 22 -0.09 28.60 21.58
N SER A 23 -0.98 27.97 22.33
CA SER A 23 -1.81 26.82 21.91
C SER A 23 -2.81 27.10 20.78
N LYS A 24 -2.97 28.36 20.36
CA LYS A 24 -3.96 28.75 19.32
C LYS A 24 -3.40 28.71 17.89
N VAL A 25 -2.12 28.48 17.71
CA VAL A 25 -1.46 28.49 16.40
C VAL A 25 -0.81 27.13 16.14
N ALA A 26 -0.84 26.70 14.89
CA ALA A 26 -0.23 25.42 14.51
C ALA A 26 1.27 25.40 14.86
N LYS A 27 1.72 24.35 15.54
CA LYS A 27 3.12 24.18 15.98
C LYS A 27 4.09 24.15 14.80
N TYR A 28 3.67 23.64 13.67
CA TYR A 28 4.43 23.57 12.42
C TYR A 28 3.67 24.24 11.27
N LEU A 29 4.41 24.94 10.42
CA LEU A 29 3.91 25.56 9.21
C LEU A 29 4.86 25.21 8.05
N ASN A 30 4.32 24.74 6.96
CA ASN A 30 5.07 24.45 5.74
C ASN A 30 4.74 25.48 4.66
N SER A 31 5.67 25.72 3.73
CA SER A 31 5.39 26.47 2.51
C SER A 31 4.12 25.99 1.85
N PRO A 32 3.32 26.89 1.23
CA PRO A 32 2.15 26.47 0.46
C PRO A 32 2.58 25.64 -0.76
N GLU A 33 1.64 24.84 -1.29
CA GLU A 33 1.84 24.12 -2.54
C GLU A 33 2.16 25.09 -3.68
N SER A 34 3.10 24.72 -4.55
CA SER A 34 3.51 25.51 -5.72
C SER A 34 4.01 24.58 -6.83
N ASP A 35 4.33 25.14 -8.00
CA ASP A 35 4.87 24.37 -9.13
C ASP A 35 6.17 23.65 -8.79
N ILE A 36 6.98 24.21 -7.88
CA ILE A 36 8.27 23.63 -7.46
C ILE A 36 8.20 22.87 -6.13
N TYR A 37 7.19 23.10 -5.31
CA TYR A 37 7.02 22.48 -4.00
C TYR A 37 5.67 21.78 -3.89
N GLN A 38 5.70 20.46 -3.91
CA GLN A 38 4.54 19.61 -3.68
C GLN A 38 4.85 18.69 -2.49
N LYS A 39 4.12 18.87 -1.38
CA LYS A 39 4.34 18.12 -0.12
C LYS A 39 4.32 16.62 -0.34
N SER A 40 3.46 16.15 -1.22
CA SER A 40 3.32 14.74 -1.58
C SER A 40 4.52 14.14 -2.32
N LYS A 41 5.43 14.97 -2.82
CA LYS A 41 6.59 14.56 -3.64
C LYS A 41 7.94 14.99 -3.06
N VAL A 42 7.99 15.33 -1.79
CA VAL A 42 9.22 15.70 -1.11
C VAL A 42 9.37 14.93 0.20
N LEU A 43 10.61 14.65 0.58
CA LEU A 43 10.98 14.11 1.88
C LEU A 43 12.05 15.00 2.49
N TYR A 44 11.86 15.40 3.74
CA TYR A 44 12.87 16.15 4.45
C TYR A 44 14.08 15.26 4.79
N GLY A 45 15.27 15.80 4.62
CA GLY A 45 16.51 15.07 4.84
C GLY A 45 16.97 14.18 3.68
N ILE A 46 16.18 13.99 2.63
CA ILE A 46 16.51 13.05 1.55
C ILE A 46 17.82 13.39 0.82
N TYR A 47 18.13 14.66 0.64
CA TYR A 47 19.39 15.09 0.00
C TYR A 47 20.61 14.70 0.83
N GLU A 48 20.54 14.96 2.11
CA GLU A 48 21.59 14.68 3.09
C GLU A 48 21.77 13.17 3.31
N SER A 49 20.65 12.42 3.30
CA SER A 49 20.60 11.00 3.66
C SER A 49 20.84 10.03 2.50
N LYS A 50 20.66 10.46 1.25
CA LYS A 50 20.62 9.56 0.07
C LYS A 50 21.84 8.65 -0.08
N GLN A 51 23.05 9.15 0.19
CA GLN A 51 24.27 8.36 0.07
C GLN A 51 24.37 7.31 1.17
N THR A 52 24.01 7.68 2.40
CA THR A 52 24.03 6.75 3.54
C THR A 52 22.91 5.73 3.44
N ILE A 53 21.72 6.11 2.95
CA ILE A 53 20.63 5.15 2.67
C ILE A 53 21.09 4.10 1.66
N ALA A 54 21.69 4.52 0.54
CA ALA A 54 22.18 3.58 -0.48
C ALA A 54 23.34 2.71 0.03
N LYS A 55 24.26 3.28 0.84
CA LYS A 55 25.40 2.55 1.41
C LYS A 55 24.96 1.53 2.46
N ASN A 56 24.07 1.88 3.35
CA ASN A 56 23.60 1.03 4.45
C ASN A 56 22.45 0.11 4.04
N ASP A 57 21.91 0.28 2.81
CA ASP A 57 20.76 -0.44 2.27
C ASP A 57 19.54 -0.42 3.21
N VAL A 58 19.34 0.67 3.95
CA VAL A 58 18.19 0.87 4.83
C VAL A 58 17.88 2.35 4.99
N CYS A 59 16.58 2.68 4.97
CA CYS A 59 16.06 4.02 5.23
C CYS A 59 15.22 4.02 6.51
N TYR A 60 15.54 4.90 7.45
CA TYR A 60 14.69 5.19 8.59
C TYR A 60 13.70 6.30 8.22
N LEU A 61 12.41 6.06 8.45
CA LEU A 61 11.35 7.02 8.22
C LEU A 61 10.78 7.48 9.56
N VAL A 62 10.86 8.78 9.82
CA VAL A 62 10.32 9.45 11.02
C VAL A 62 9.22 10.45 10.63
N GLU A 63 8.53 11.04 11.61
CA GLU A 63 7.41 11.94 11.35
C GLU A 63 7.87 13.39 11.12
N GLY A 64 8.78 13.91 11.93
CA GLY A 64 9.08 15.34 12.02
C GLY A 64 10.47 15.77 11.54
N TYR A 65 10.64 17.07 11.38
CA TYR A 65 11.91 17.71 11.03
C TYR A 65 12.96 17.54 12.14
N THR A 66 12.50 17.67 13.39
CA THR A 66 13.38 17.60 14.57
C THR A 66 13.96 16.21 14.76
N ASP A 67 13.18 15.18 14.47
CA ASP A 67 13.61 13.79 14.57
C ASP A 67 14.75 13.50 13.60
N VAL A 68 14.59 13.94 12.32
CA VAL A 68 15.67 13.83 11.32
C VAL A 68 16.95 14.53 11.79
N ILE A 69 16.82 15.76 12.28
CA ILE A 69 17.99 16.55 12.72
C ILE A 69 18.68 15.88 13.89
N GLN A 70 17.91 15.42 14.88
CA GLN A 70 18.45 14.79 16.08
C GLN A 70 19.14 13.47 15.76
N MET A 71 18.53 12.64 14.90
CA MET A 71 19.13 11.40 14.42
C MET A 71 20.46 11.66 13.70
N HIS A 72 20.50 12.67 12.80
CA HIS A 72 21.74 13.05 12.12
C HIS A 72 22.82 13.52 13.10
N GLN A 73 22.49 14.31 14.12
CA GLN A 73 23.43 14.76 15.14
C GLN A 73 24.02 13.60 15.93
N SER A 74 23.28 12.50 16.07
CA SER A 74 23.74 11.28 16.74
C SER A 74 24.42 10.28 15.79
N GLY A 75 24.74 10.70 14.55
CA GLY A 75 25.48 9.88 13.58
C GLY A 75 24.61 8.97 12.73
N ILE A 76 23.27 8.97 12.90
CA ILE A 76 22.34 8.17 12.11
C ILE A 76 21.83 9.02 10.96
N SER A 77 22.53 8.98 9.82
CA SER A 77 22.28 9.89 8.70
C SER A 77 21.46 9.31 7.55
N ASN A 78 20.96 8.07 7.66
CA ASN A 78 20.06 7.43 6.69
C ASN A 78 18.59 7.59 7.09
N VAL A 79 18.20 8.77 7.54
CA VAL A 79 16.86 9.09 8.06
C VAL A 79 16.20 10.20 7.26
N VAL A 80 14.89 10.05 7.01
CA VAL A 80 14.05 11.03 6.29
C VAL A 80 12.71 11.19 6.98
N SER A 81 11.99 12.30 6.72
CA SER A 81 10.63 12.46 7.22
C SER A 81 9.64 12.92 6.15
N SER A 82 8.37 12.51 6.33
CA SER A 82 7.23 13.00 5.53
C SER A 82 6.77 14.41 5.96
N SER A 83 7.30 14.92 7.07
CA SER A 83 7.15 16.30 7.55
C SER A 83 5.71 16.75 7.77
N GLY A 84 4.95 15.96 8.54
CA GLY A 84 3.58 16.29 8.94
C GLY A 84 2.54 16.07 7.85
N THR A 85 2.85 15.24 6.84
CA THR A 85 1.90 14.73 5.86
C THR A 85 1.82 13.21 5.93
N ALA A 86 0.65 12.64 5.61
CA ALA A 86 0.56 11.20 5.42
C ALA A 86 1.52 10.76 4.31
N LEU A 87 2.19 9.63 4.52
CA LEU A 87 3.14 9.06 3.56
C LEU A 87 2.44 8.79 2.22
N THR A 88 3.11 9.16 1.12
CA THR A 88 2.58 9.04 -0.23
C THR A 88 3.36 8.04 -1.07
N VAL A 89 2.73 7.54 -2.14
CA VAL A 89 3.38 6.64 -3.10
C VAL A 89 4.60 7.29 -3.77
N ASP A 90 4.56 8.60 -4.05
CA ASP A 90 5.69 9.29 -4.68
C ASP A 90 6.88 9.42 -3.71
N GLN A 91 6.62 9.65 -2.43
CA GLN A 91 7.65 9.66 -1.38
C GLN A 91 8.28 8.26 -1.21
N ILE A 92 7.46 7.20 -1.19
CA ILE A 92 7.95 5.82 -1.12
C ILE A 92 8.81 5.48 -2.33
N ARG A 93 8.40 5.87 -3.54
CA ARG A 93 9.18 5.67 -4.76
C ARG A 93 10.52 6.40 -4.74
N MET A 94 10.61 7.55 -4.07
CA MET A 94 11.89 8.24 -3.90
C MET A 94 12.86 7.41 -3.06
N ILE A 95 12.38 6.81 -1.96
CA ILE A 95 13.18 5.93 -1.12
C ILE A 95 13.54 4.65 -1.87
N ASN A 96 12.59 4.05 -2.60
CA ASN A 96 12.76 2.81 -3.35
C ASN A 96 13.85 2.88 -4.44
N ARG A 97 14.19 4.07 -4.91
CA ARG A 97 15.34 4.29 -5.82
C ARG A 97 16.68 4.15 -5.13
N LEU A 98 16.72 4.21 -3.80
CA LEU A 98 17.95 4.17 -3.00
C LEU A 98 18.11 2.83 -2.26
N THR A 99 17.02 2.27 -1.74
CA THR A 99 16.96 1.01 -1.02
C THR A 99 15.55 0.42 -1.08
N THR A 100 15.46 -0.90 -1.00
CA THR A 100 14.17 -1.60 -0.86
C THR A 100 13.77 -1.81 0.62
N ASN A 101 14.62 -1.43 1.57
CA ASN A 101 14.43 -1.68 3.00
C ASN A 101 14.06 -0.38 3.73
N ILE A 102 12.92 -0.37 4.37
CA ILE A 102 12.43 0.75 5.18
C ILE A 102 12.17 0.30 6.61
N VAL A 103 12.62 1.11 7.56
CA VAL A 103 12.23 0.98 8.97
C VAL A 103 11.45 2.22 9.35
N VAL A 104 10.18 2.05 9.67
CA VAL A 104 9.31 3.14 10.11
C VAL A 104 9.44 3.28 11.62
N LEU A 105 9.82 4.45 12.07
CA LEU A 105 10.01 4.79 13.48
C LEU A 105 8.79 5.55 13.97
N PHE A 106 8.06 5.01 14.92
CA PHE A 106 6.84 5.59 15.45
C PHE A 106 7.02 6.14 16.85
N ASP A 107 6.40 7.31 17.07
CA ASP A 107 6.14 7.79 18.41
C ASP A 107 5.23 6.79 19.13
N GLY A 108 5.48 6.55 20.41
CA GLY A 108 4.77 5.54 21.21
C GLY A 108 3.29 5.85 21.50
N ASP A 109 2.61 6.74 20.74
CA ASP A 109 1.23 7.10 20.95
C ASP A 109 0.25 6.28 20.09
N GLU A 110 -0.93 5.96 20.64
CA GLU A 110 -1.95 5.15 19.94
C GLU A 110 -2.57 5.87 18.73
N ALA A 111 -2.57 7.19 18.67
CA ALA A 111 -3.21 7.95 17.60
C ALA A 111 -2.35 7.93 16.32
N GLY A 112 -1.05 8.07 16.45
CA GLY A 112 -0.06 7.92 15.38
C GLY A 112 -0.06 6.50 14.79
N LEU A 113 -0.31 5.50 15.64
CA LEU A 113 -0.26 4.08 15.29
C LEU A 113 -1.22 3.72 14.14
N ARG A 114 -2.47 4.21 14.14
CA ARG A 114 -3.46 3.91 13.09
C ARG A 114 -3.14 4.60 11.75
N ALA A 115 -2.60 5.82 11.81
CA ALA A 115 -2.14 6.51 10.59
C ALA A 115 -0.97 5.77 9.95
N SER A 116 -0.13 5.20 10.77
CA SER A 116 1.06 4.44 10.43
C SER A 116 0.75 3.13 9.70
N LEU A 117 -0.32 2.43 10.08
CA LEU A 117 -0.73 1.18 9.41
C LEU A 117 -1.01 1.38 7.92
N ARG A 118 -1.58 2.54 7.51
CA ARG A 118 -1.76 2.88 6.09
C ARG A 118 -0.44 3.09 5.37
N GLY A 119 0.54 3.69 6.04
CA GLY A 119 1.89 3.88 5.51
C GLY A 119 2.57 2.55 5.22
N ILE A 120 2.46 1.59 6.14
CA ILE A 120 2.99 0.22 5.96
C ILE A 120 2.40 -0.42 4.71
N ASP A 121 1.09 -0.37 4.55
CA ASP A 121 0.40 -0.95 3.40
C ASP A 121 0.86 -0.34 2.07
N LEU A 122 1.01 0.99 2.01
CA LEU A 122 1.53 1.67 0.83
C LEU A 122 2.98 1.26 0.50
N ILE A 123 3.82 1.04 1.51
CA ILE A 123 5.19 0.56 1.33
C ILE A 123 5.18 -0.87 0.76
N LEU A 124 4.34 -1.74 1.30
CA LEU A 124 4.18 -3.12 0.81
C LEU A 124 3.68 -3.17 -0.63
N GLU A 125 2.73 -2.29 -1.01
CA GLU A 125 2.24 -2.15 -2.39
C GLU A 125 3.34 -1.78 -3.40
N GLN A 126 4.37 -1.05 -2.96
CA GLN A 126 5.53 -0.73 -3.80
C GLN A 126 6.60 -1.84 -3.81
N GLY A 127 6.32 -3.01 -3.20
CA GLY A 127 7.20 -4.19 -3.18
C GLY A 127 8.38 -4.09 -2.22
N MET A 128 8.42 -3.04 -1.38
CA MET A 128 9.49 -2.82 -0.41
C MET A 128 9.34 -3.71 0.83
N ASN A 129 10.45 -3.92 1.52
CA ASN A 129 10.48 -4.57 2.82
C ASN A 129 10.27 -3.51 3.91
N VAL A 130 9.31 -3.72 4.79
CA VAL A 130 9.00 -2.79 5.87
C VAL A 130 9.16 -3.45 7.23
N ARG A 131 9.90 -2.80 8.12
CA ARG A 131 9.93 -3.10 9.54
C ARG A 131 9.45 -1.89 10.32
N VAL A 132 8.99 -2.13 11.52
CA VAL A 132 8.41 -1.12 12.42
C VAL A 132 9.19 -1.12 13.71
N CYS A 133 9.63 0.03 14.12
CA CYS A 133 10.25 0.25 15.42
C CYS A 133 9.38 1.20 16.23
N THR A 134 8.98 0.78 17.42
CA THR A 134 8.27 1.60 18.39
C THR A 134 9.22 1.96 19.50
N PHE A 135 9.23 3.22 19.91
CA PHE A 135 10.00 3.69 21.05
C PHE A 135 9.31 3.29 22.37
N PRO A 136 10.06 3.28 23.48
CA PRO A 136 9.46 3.08 24.80
C PRO A 136 8.35 4.07 25.09
N GLU A 137 7.40 3.69 25.96
CA GLU A 137 6.23 4.51 26.31
C GLU A 137 6.63 5.92 26.76
N GLY A 138 6.04 6.94 26.13
CA GLY A 138 6.31 8.35 26.40
C GLY A 138 7.60 8.89 25.76
N GLU A 139 8.26 8.13 24.89
CA GLU A 139 9.42 8.57 24.12
C GLU A 139 9.11 8.67 22.64
N ASP A 140 9.63 9.73 22.02
CA ASP A 140 9.72 9.91 20.58
C ASP A 140 11.19 9.78 20.12
N PRO A 141 11.46 9.72 18.81
CA PRO A 141 12.85 9.63 18.31
C PRO A 141 13.76 10.74 18.86
N ASP A 142 13.25 11.98 18.95
CA ASP A 142 14.01 13.13 19.45
C ASP A 142 14.41 12.97 20.93
N SER A 143 13.47 12.57 21.78
CA SER A 143 13.72 12.40 23.24
C SER A 143 14.62 11.19 23.51
N PHE A 144 14.40 10.08 22.81
CA PHE A 144 15.18 8.87 22.96
C PHE A 144 16.67 9.08 22.59
N VAL A 145 16.89 9.74 21.45
CA VAL A 145 18.24 10.03 20.95
C VAL A 145 18.99 11.00 21.89
N LYS A 146 18.29 11.95 22.52
CA LYS A 146 18.90 12.87 23.49
C LYS A 146 19.35 12.21 24.79
N LYS A 147 18.69 11.13 25.19
CA LYS A 147 18.96 10.42 26.44
C LYS A 147 20.01 9.33 26.32
N ASN A 148 20.23 8.80 25.12
CA ASN A 148 21.09 7.66 24.90
C ASN A 148 22.33 8.04 24.09
N ASN A 149 23.40 7.26 24.22
CA ASN A 149 24.58 7.43 23.37
C ASN A 149 24.40 6.76 22.00
N THR A 150 25.25 7.13 21.04
CA THR A 150 25.16 6.64 19.65
C THR A 150 25.18 5.12 19.54
N VAL A 151 25.96 4.43 20.36
CA VAL A 151 26.09 2.96 20.31
C VAL A 151 24.77 2.30 20.72
N ASP A 152 24.18 2.77 21.83
CA ASP A 152 22.90 2.24 22.33
C ASP A 152 21.76 2.49 21.33
N ILE A 153 21.77 3.67 20.67
CA ILE A 153 20.77 4.00 19.64
C ILE A 153 20.90 3.05 18.44
N ILE A 154 22.13 2.80 17.97
CA ILE A 154 22.37 1.89 16.85
C ILE A 154 21.90 0.47 17.21
N SER A 155 22.31 -0.07 18.38
CA SER A 155 21.87 -1.38 18.84
C SER A 155 20.34 -1.47 18.93
N PHE A 156 19.68 -0.44 19.45
CA PHE A 156 18.22 -0.38 19.52
C PHE A 156 17.58 -0.42 18.13
N LEU A 157 18.09 0.36 17.16
CA LEU A 157 17.58 0.42 15.80
C LEU A 157 17.85 -0.87 15.00
N GLU A 158 18.80 -1.68 15.38
CA GLU A 158 19.07 -2.99 14.77
C GLU A 158 18.20 -4.09 15.36
N GLU A 159 17.99 -4.11 16.69
CA GLU A 159 17.34 -5.19 17.43
C GLU A 159 15.83 -5.02 17.62
N ALA A 160 15.37 -3.78 17.89
CA ALA A 160 13.96 -3.51 18.19
C ALA A 160 12.98 -3.59 17.02
N PRO A 161 13.37 -3.33 15.75
CA PRO A 161 12.42 -3.33 14.65
C PRO A 161 11.80 -4.71 14.40
N LYS A 162 10.47 -4.77 14.45
CA LYS A 162 9.66 -5.96 14.15
C LYS A 162 9.19 -5.93 12.70
N ASP A 163 8.95 -7.10 12.08
CA ASP A 163 8.22 -7.12 10.82
C ASP A 163 6.76 -6.68 11.03
N PHE A 164 6.08 -6.31 9.93
CA PHE A 164 4.74 -5.74 10.03
C PHE A 164 3.70 -6.72 10.60
N ILE A 165 3.90 -8.05 10.46
CA ILE A 165 2.99 -9.06 11.03
C ILE A 165 3.16 -9.09 12.55
N GLN A 166 4.40 -9.19 13.02
CA GLN A 166 4.72 -9.16 14.45
C GLN A 166 4.24 -7.85 15.08
N PHE A 167 4.41 -6.74 14.37
CA PHE A 167 3.93 -5.45 14.81
C PHE A 167 2.40 -5.43 14.92
N LYS A 168 1.66 -5.78 13.86
CA LYS A 168 0.19 -5.82 13.89
C LYS A 168 -0.33 -6.79 14.96
N ALA A 169 0.29 -7.96 15.09
CA ALA A 169 -0.05 -8.92 16.15
C ALA A 169 0.21 -8.37 17.57
N SER A 170 1.25 -7.54 17.74
CA SER A 170 1.57 -6.93 19.04
C SER A 170 0.57 -5.84 19.47
N LEU A 171 -0.21 -5.29 18.54
CA LEU A 171 -1.28 -4.31 18.83
C LEU A 171 -2.51 -4.97 19.46
N LEU A 172 -2.62 -6.28 19.36
CA LEU A 172 -3.68 -7.03 19.99
C LEU A 172 -3.37 -7.16 21.49
N SER A 173 -4.20 -6.54 22.33
CA SER A 173 -4.06 -6.64 23.79
C SER A 173 -4.17 -8.09 24.27
N GLU A 174 -3.66 -8.40 25.46
CA GLU A 174 -3.78 -9.76 26.04
C GLU A 174 -5.24 -10.22 26.18
N GLU A 175 -6.16 -9.30 26.48
CA GLU A 175 -7.60 -9.57 26.49
C GLU A 175 -8.14 -9.77 25.06
N GLY A 176 -7.65 -8.99 24.07
CA GLY A 176 -7.98 -9.14 22.67
C GLY A 176 -7.49 -10.45 22.08
N LYS A 177 -6.38 -11.00 22.52
CA LYS A 177 -5.89 -12.33 22.08
C LYS A 177 -6.84 -13.47 22.49
N LYS A 178 -7.59 -13.29 23.57
CA LYS A 178 -8.61 -14.24 24.05
C LYS A 178 -9.99 -14.02 23.40
N ASP A 179 -10.20 -12.89 22.77
CA ASP A 179 -11.45 -12.57 22.04
C ASP A 179 -11.35 -13.09 20.60
N PRO A 180 -12.14 -14.14 20.24
CA PRO A 180 -12.06 -14.73 18.90
C PRO A 180 -12.39 -13.73 17.78
N VAL A 181 -13.28 -12.75 18.04
CA VAL A 181 -13.68 -11.76 17.02
C VAL A 181 -12.53 -10.81 16.75
N LYS A 182 -11.94 -10.23 17.78
CA LYS A 182 -10.79 -9.32 17.64
C LYS A 182 -9.59 -10.00 17.03
N LYS A 183 -9.32 -11.27 17.41
CA LYS A 183 -8.27 -12.07 16.82
C LYS A 183 -8.52 -12.28 15.33
N ALA A 184 -9.74 -12.63 14.93
CA ALA A 184 -10.11 -12.82 13.53
C ALA A 184 -9.97 -11.52 12.71
N ASP A 185 -10.43 -10.39 13.23
CA ASP A 185 -10.30 -9.09 12.58
C ASP A 185 -8.82 -8.71 12.36
N THR A 186 -7.98 -8.88 13.37
CA THR A 186 -6.52 -8.63 13.25
C THR A 186 -5.87 -9.53 12.21
N VAL A 187 -6.25 -10.83 12.17
CA VAL A 187 -5.76 -11.77 11.16
C VAL A 187 -6.17 -11.33 9.75
N LEU A 188 -7.42 -10.91 9.56
CA LEU A 188 -7.90 -10.41 8.26
C LEU A 188 -7.16 -9.13 7.83
N GLU A 189 -6.88 -8.21 8.76
CA GLU A 189 -6.07 -7.02 8.48
C GLU A 189 -4.63 -7.36 8.08
N ILE A 190 -4.02 -8.37 8.71
CA ILE A 190 -2.69 -8.86 8.33
C ILE A 190 -2.73 -9.47 6.93
N VAL A 191 -3.71 -10.34 6.65
CA VAL A 191 -3.85 -10.98 5.33
C VAL A 191 -4.14 -9.94 4.24
N ASP A 192 -4.94 -8.89 4.53
CA ASP A 192 -5.17 -7.77 3.61
C ASP A 192 -3.85 -7.04 3.28
N SER A 193 -3.00 -6.80 4.27
CA SER A 193 -1.67 -6.21 4.03
C SER A 193 -0.76 -7.13 3.21
N ILE A 194 -0.77 -8.45 3.48
CA ILE A 194 -0.03 -9.43 2.69
C ILE A 194 -0.51 -9.43 1.23
N SER A 195 -1.82 -9.28 0.99
CA SER A 195 -2.41 -9.24 -0.36
C SER A 195 -1.86 -8.08 -1.23
N LYS A 196 -1.37 -7.02 -0.60
CA LYS A 196 -0.81 -5.83 -1.26
C LYS A 196 0.62 -6.04 -1.76
N ILE A 197 1.31 -7.07 -1.28
CA ILE A 197 2.68 -7.40 -1.70
C ILE A 197 2.65 -7.92 -3.15
N PRO A 198 3.35 -7.30 -4.11
CA PRO A 198 3.29 -7.74 -5.51
C PRO A 198 3.90 -9.13 -5.77
N ASN A 199 4.86 -9.54 -4.95
CA ASN A 199 5.59 -10.81 -5.12
C ASN A 199 4.86 -11.96 -4.42
N VAL A 200 4.38 -12.93 -5.21
CA VAL A 200 3.62 -14.10 -4.73
C VAL A 200 4.44 -14.97 -3.77
N ILE A 201 5.74 -15.14 -3.99
CA ILE A 201 6.60 -15.93 -3.11
C ILE A 201 6.72 -15.25 -1.74
N LYS A 202 6.87 -13.91 -1.73
CA LYS A 202 6.85 -13.15 -0.47
C LYS A 202 5.51 -13.30 0.23
N GLN A 203 4.37 -13.24 -0.48
CA GLN A 203 3.05 -13.46 0.10
C GLN A 203 2.99 -14.82 0.81
N GLU A 204 3.46 -15.89 0.15
CA GLU A 204 3.45 -17.24 0.72
C GLU A 204 4.29 -17.32 2.01
N ILE A 205 5.51 -16.77 2.00
CA ILE A 205 6.39 -16.74 3.18
C ILE A 205 5.72 -15.97 4.34
N TYR A 206 5.09 -14.84 4.04
CA TYR A 206 4.38 -14.04 5.06
C TYR A 206 3.11 -14.73 5.58
N ILE A 207 2.38 -15.48 4.74
CA ILE A 207 1.23 -16.29 5.19
C ILE A 207 1.70 -17.37 6.19
N ARG A 208 2.79 -18.08 5.90
CA ARG A 208 3.36 -19.07 6.82
C ARG A 208 3.81 -18.44 8.14
N ASN A 209 4.42 -17.26 8.07
CA ASN A 209 4.81 -16.53 9.27
C ASN A 209 3.58 -16.07 10.09
N CYS A 210 2.52 -15.59 9.42
CA CYS A 210 1.26 -15.22 10.06
C CYS A 210 0.59 -16.43 10.72
N SER A 211 0.54 -17.59 10.05
CA SER A 211 0.03 -18.85 10.60
C SER A 211 0.68 -19.19 11.93
N ARG A 212 2.02 -19.12 11.98
CA ARG A 212 2.79 -19.45 13.19
C ARG A 212 2.56 -18.43 14.32
N ILE A 213 2.49 -17.13 14.03
CA ILE A 213 2.35 -16.08 15.05
C ILE A 213 0.92 -16.04 15.61
N MET A 214 -0.08 -16.19 14.72
CA MET A 214 -1.49 -16.08 15.09
C MET A 214 -2.14 -17.43 15.44
N GLU A 215 -1.41 -18.55 15.29
CA GLU A 215 -1.90 -19.91 15.55
C GLU A 215 -3.18 -20.24 14.73
N ILE A 216 -3.14 -19.95 13.43
CA ILE A 216 -4.23 -20.20 12.47
C ILE A 216 -3.67 -21.10 11.37
N SER A 217 -4.49 -22.03 10.85
CA SER A 217 -4.04 -22.93 9.77
C SER A 217 -3.67 -22.18 8.48
N GLU A 218 -2.64 -22.63 7.78
CA GLU A 218 -2.20 -22.04 6.51
C GLU A 218 -3.31 -22.07 5.47
N GLU A 219 -4.10 -23.15 5.39
CA GLU A 219 -5.20 -23.32 4.44
C GLU A 219 -6.27 -22.23 4.61
N ALA A 220 -6.62 -21.89 5.86
CA ALA A 220 -7.58 -20.83 6.15
C ALA A 220 -7.05 -19.46 5.70
N LEU A 221 -5.76 -19.18 5.94
CA LEU A 221 -5.13 -17.93 5.54
C LEU A 221 -4.98 -17.82 4.02
N PHE A 222 -4.59 -18.90 3.32
CA PHE A 222 -4.54 -18.91 1.85
C PHE A 222 -5.92 -18.73 1.23
N SER A 223 -6.97 -19.34 1.80
CA SER A 223 -8.34 -19.15 1.37
C SER A 223 -8.79 -17.69 1.53
N ALA A 224 -8.48 -17.06 2.68
CA ALA A 224 -8.77 -15.65 2.91
C ALA A 224 -8.00 -14.74 1.94
N LEU A 225 -6.71 -15.00 1.69
CA LEU A 225 -5.89 -14.27 0.72
C LEU A 225 -6.48 -14.36 -0.70
N ALA A 226 -6.91 -15.55 -1.13
CA ALA A 226 -7.53 -15.75 -2.43
C ALA A 226 -8.82 -14.93 -2.57
N GLN A 227 -9.68 -14.91 -1.55
CA GLN A 227 -10.91 -14.10 -1.52
C GLN A 227 -10.63 -12.60 -1.61
N ILE A 228 -9.62 -12.10 -0.86
CA ILE A 228 -9.24 -10.69 -0.90
C ILE A 228 -8.71 -10.33 -2.29
N ASN A 229 -7.82 -11.13 -2.86
CA ASN A 229 -7.26 -10.91 -4.19
C ASN A 229 -8.35 -10.90 -5.28
N GLN A 230 -9.36 -11.78 -5.17
CA GLN A 230 -10.50 -11.79 -6.08
C GLN A 230 -11.34 -10.50 -5.96
N LYS A 231 -11.68 -10.07 -4.73
CA LYS A 231 -12.40 -8.80 -4.49
C LYS A 231 -11.64 -7.59 -5.04
N ASN A 232 -10.30 -7.56 -4.89
CA ASN A 232 -9.47 -6.46 -5.37
C ASN A 232 -9.42 -6.42 -6.91
N LYS A 233 -9.41 -7.55 -7.61
CA LYS A 233 -9.52 -7.63 -9.07
C LYS A 233 -10.85 -7.06 -9.56
N PHE A 234 -11.98 -7.42 -8.94
CA PHE A 234 -13.30 -6.87 -9.28
C PHE A 234 -13.42 -5.36 -9.03
N ARG A 235 -12.82 -4.84 -7.94
CA ARG A 235 -12.79 -3.39 -7.66
C ARG A 235 -11.91 -2.64 -8.66
N GLY A 236 -10.78 -3.21 -9.08
CA GLY A 236 -9.89 -2.65 -10.10
C GLY A 236 -10.59 -2.52 -11.46
N SER A 237 -11.31 -3.54 -11.89
CA SER A 237 -12.09 -3.53 -13.14
C SER A 237 -13.18 -2.45 -13.13
N LYS A 238 -13.91 -2.28 -12.03
CA LYS A 238 -14.91 -1.19 -11.90
C LYS A 238 -14.29 0.22 -11.92
N ARG A 239 -13.09 0.42 -11.37
CA ARG A 239 -12.39 1.72 -11.41
C ARG A 239 -11.85 2.08 -12.79
N ILE A 240 -11.46 1.11 -13.61
CA ILE A 240 -11.02 1.34 -14.99
C ILE A 240 -12.22 1.77 -15.84
N ILE A 241 -13.37 1.14 -15.67
CA ILE A 241 -14.61 1.49 -16.37
C ILE A 241 -15.09 2.90 -15.97
N SER A 242 -15.00 3.29 -14.69
CA SER A 242 -15.42 4.64 -14.27
C SER A 242 -14.45 5.75 -14.71
N LYS A 243 -13.13 5.49 -14.76
CA LYS A 243 -12.16 6.50 -15.24
C LYS A 243 -12.18 6.70 -16.75
N SER A 244 -12.50 5.66 -17.54
CA SER A 244 -12.72 5.81 -18.98
C SER A 244 -14.01 6.57 -19.30
N SER A 245 -15.03 6.50 -18.45
CA SER A 245 -16.28 7.24 -18.60
C SER A 245 -16.14 8.74 -18.30
N GLU A 246 -15.31 9.14 -17.32
CA GLU A 246 -15.16 10.56 -16.95
C GLU A 246 -14.33 11.38 -17.94
N THR A 247 -13.46 10.74 -18.74
CA THR A 247 -12.65 11.47 -19.74
C THR A 247 -13.40 11.71 -21.06
N ILE A 248 -14.48 10.96 -21.32
CA ILE A 248 -15.28 11.06 -22.56
C ILE A 248 -16.45 12.04 -22.41
N ILE A 249 -16.91 12.37 -21.19
CA ILE A 249 -18.12 13.19 -20.97
C ILE A 249 -17.90 14.71 -21.20
N ARG A 250 -16.69 15.17 -21.53
CA ARG A 250 -16.45 16.62 -21.75
C ARG A 250 -16.69 17.14 -23.17
N LYS A 251 -17.08 16.32 -24.15
CA LYS A 251 -17.50 16.79 -25.49
C LYS A 251 -18.43 15.81 -26.19
N ALA A 252 -19.67 15.71 -25.80
CA ALA A 252 -20.75 15.34 -26.75
C ALA A 252 -22.12 15.67 -26.16
N ASN A 253 -22.85 16.49 -26.84
CA ASN A 253 -24.26 16.76 -26.61
C ASN A 253 -25.08 15.47 -26.67
N THR A 254 -26.00 15.35 -25.73
CA THR A 254 -27.19 14.51 -25.68
C THR A 254 -27.61 13.82 -26.97
N SER A 255 -27.23 12.56 -27.10
CA SER A 255 -28.02 11.52 -27.77
C SER A 255 -27.82 10.23 -26.98
N SER A 256 -28.92 9.61 -26.54
CA SER A 256 -28.95 8.35 -25.81
C SER A 256 -28.26 7.26 -26.61
N LEU A 257 -27.02 6.95 -26.30
CA LEU A 257 -26.32 5.80 -26.85
C LEU A 257 -26.94 4.54 -26.22
N LYS A 258 -27.76 3.85 -26.97
CA LYS A 258 -28.04 2.43 -26.73
C LYS A 258 -26.68 1.74 -26.75
N VAL A 259 -26.33 1.10 -25.65
CA VAL A 259 -25.17 0.18 -25.61
C VAL A 259 -25.46 -0.88 -26.66
N ASP A 260 -24.63 -0.96 -27.67
CA ASP A 260 -24.77 -1.98 -28.70
C ASP A 260 -24.36 -3.32 -28.06
N GLN A 261 -25.35 -4.09 -27.63
CA GLN A 261 -25.15 -5.39 -27.03
C GLN A 261 -24.39 -6.34 -27.95
N ILE A 262 -24.54 -6.14 -29.27
CA ILE A 262 -23.83 -6.93 -30.28
C ILE A 262 -22.34 -6.64 -30.21
N PHE A 263 -21.93 -5.37 -30.11
CA PHE A 263 -20.53 -4.97 -30.02
C PHE A 263 -19.83 -5.54 -28.75
N GLU A 264 -20.52 -5.57 -27.62
CA GLU A 264 -19.95 -6.17 -26.40
C GLU A 264 -19.85 -7.71 -26.47
N LEU A 265 -20.81 -8.36 -27.14
CA LEU A 265 -20.76 -9.80 -27.40
C LEU A 265 -19.63 -10.15 -28.39
N GLU A 266 -19.47 -9.39 -29.47
CA GLU A 266 -18.38 -9.56 -30.43
C GLU A 266 -17.00 -9.43 -29.75
N LYS A 267 -16.85 -8.44 -28.86
CA LYS A 267 -15.63 -8.23 -28.08
C LYS A 267 -15.33 -9.40 -27.12
N GLN A 268 -16.35 -9.96 -26.50
CA GLN A 268 -16.21 -11.15 -25.65
C GLN A 268 -15.82 -12.38 -26.48
N ILE A 269 -16.42 -12.57 -27.64
CA ILE A 269 -16.08 -13.67 -28.56
C ILE A 269 -14.63 -13.55 -29.03
N ILE A 270 -14.20 -12.37 -29.45
CA ILE A 270 -12.81 -12.11 -29.87
C ILE A 270 -11.84 -12.37 -28.71
N SER A 271 -12.18 -11.96 -27.49
CA SER A 271 -11.37 -12.24 -26.32
C SER A 271 -11.23 -13.71 -26.01
N ILE A 272 -12.30 -14.50 -26.15
CA ILE A 272 -12.28 -15.97 -26.00
C ILE A 272 -11.44 -16.60 -27.10
N LEU A 273 -11.60 -16.17 -28.35
CA LEU A 273 -10.82 -16.65 -29.49
C LEU A 273 -9.32 -16.37 -29.34
N LEU A 274 -8.94 -15.18 -28.85
CA LEU A 274 -7.54 -14.83 -28.62
C LEU A 274 -6.92 -15.57 -27.43
N THR A 275 -7.73 -15.94 -26.43
CA THR A 275 -7.24 -16.57 -25.21
C THR A 275 -7.20 -18.10 -25.34
N TYR A 276 -8.15 -18.69 -26.07
CA TYR A 276 -8.38 -20.14 -26.11
C TYR A 276 -8.41 -20.70 -27.53
N GLY A 277 -8.06 -19.91 -28.55
CA GLY A 277 -8.21 -20.24 -29.97
C GLY A 277 -7.50 -21.51 -30.45
N ASN A 278 -6.60 -22.08 -29.65
CA ASN A 278 -5.89 -23.34 -29.94
C ASN A 278 -6.41 -24.54 -29.15
N LEU A 279 -7.52 -24.39 -28.39
CA LEU A 279 -8.09 -25.48 -27.59
C LEU A 279 -9.43 -25.92 -28.17
N GLU A 280 -9.60 -27.23 -28.30
CA GLU A 280 -10.93 -27.83 -28.52
C GLU A 280 -11.67 -27.82 -27.18
N LEU A 281 -12.75 -27.06 -27.09
CA LEU A 281 -13.59 -26.95 -25.89
C LEU A 281 -15.01 -27.38 -26.25
N ASP A 282 -15.55 -28.32 -25.51
CA ASP A 282 -16.96 -28.67 -25.53
C ASP A 282 -17.71 -27.77 -24.54
N PHE A 283 -18.63 -26.96 -25.05
CA PHE A 283 -19.54 -26.18 -24.22
C PHE A 283 -20.92 -26.79 -24.20
N GLU A 284 -21.40 -27.17 -23.01
CA GLU A 284 -22.82 -27.37 -22.75
C GLU A 284 -23.41 -26.00 -22.33
N ASP A 285 -24.24 -25.42 -23.18
CA ASP A 285 -25.00 -24.22 -22.83
C ASP A 285 -26.49 -24.50 -22.99
N SER A 286 -27.26 -24.22 -21.93
CA SER A 286 -28.72 -24.27 -21.95
C SER A 286 -29.24 -22.88 -22.31
N ILE A 287 -29.71 -22.70 -23.53
CA ILE A 287 -30.36 -21.47 -23.95
C ILE A 287 -31.84 -21.55 -23.54
N ILE A 288 -32.23 -20.66 -22.63
CA ILE A 288 -33.62 -20.47 -22.24
C ILE A 288 -34.25 -19.50 -23.26
N LEU A 289 -35.09 -20.02 -24.15
CA LEU A 289 -35.90 -19.22 -25.05
C LEU A 289 -37.32 -19.10 -24.51
N THR A 290 -37.89 -17.91 -24.54
CA THR A 290 -39.31 -17.69 -24.28
C THR A 290 -40.04 -17.54 -25.61
N ASN A 291 -41.16 -18.28 -25.78
CA ASN A 291 -42.06 -18.08 -26.89
C ASN A 291 -42.85 -16.76 -26.74
N ASN A 292 -43.60 -16.38 -27.79
CA ASN A 292 -44.40 -15.15 -27.81
C ASN A 292 -45.48 -15.09 -26.71
N ASP A 293 -45.77 -16.20 -26.07
CA ASP A 293 -46.78 -16.33 -24.98
C ASP A 293 -46.15 -16.38 -23.57
N GLY A 294 -44.81 -16.24 -23.48
CA GLY A 294 -44.10 -16.15 -22.20
C GLY A 294 -43.78 -17.50 -21.54
N GLU A 295 -43.95 -18.62 -22.25
CA GLU A 295 -43.56 -19.94 -21.76
C GLU A 295 -42.08 -20.22 -22.02
N LEU A 296 -41.40 -20.81 -21.02
CA LEU A 296 -40.00 -21.22 -21.07
C LEU A 296 -39.86 -22.49 -21.94
N LEU A 297 -39.11 -22.41 -23.01
CA LEU A 297 -38.67 -23.58 -23.77
C LEU A 297 -37.20 -23.83 -23.49
N GLU A 298 -36.91 -24.97 -22.86
CA GLU A 298 -35.55 -25.43 -22.60
C GLU A 298 -35.12 -26.30 -23.80
N GLU A 299 -34.22 -25.80 -24.65
CA GLU A 299 -33.50 -26.62 -25.63
C GLU A 299 -32.03 -26.65 -25.29
N SER A 300 -31.52 -27.80 -24.85
CA SER A 300 -30.10 -28.04 -24.73
C SER A 300 -29.51 -28.34 -26.11
N LYS A 301 -28.68 -27.43 -26.61
CA LYS A 301 -27.94 -27.64 -27.86
C LYS A 301 -26.45 -27.70 -27.55
N ILE A 302 -25.83 -28.83 -27.80
CA ILE A 302 -24.36 -28.93 -27.79
C ILE A 302 -23.85 -28.21 -29.01
N ILE A 303 -23.20 -27.08 -28.80
CA ILE A 303 -22.52 -26.31 -29.86
C ILE A 303 -21.07 -26.77 -29.86
N ASN A 304 -20.70 -27.58 -30.85
CA ASN A 304 -19.33 -27.93 -31.12
C ASN A 304 -18.67 -26.78 -31.88
N VAL A 305 -17.89 -25.96 -31.18
CA VAL A 305 -17.14 -24.85 -31.80
C VAL A 305 -15.75 -25.38 -32.17
N LYS A 306 -15.58 -25.83 -33.42
CA LYS A 306 -14.25 -25.99 -34.00
C LYS A 306 -13.65 -24.62 -34.24
N VAL A 307 -12.74 -24.22 -33.39
CA VAL A 307 -11.96 -23.00 -33.56
C VAL A 307 -10.89 -23.26 -34.61
N TYR A 308 -10.89 -22.44 -35.62
CA TYR A 308 -10.24 -22.51 -36.91
C TYR A 308 -8.75 -22.86 -36.92
N GLU A 309 -8.41 -23.89 -37.69
CA GLU A 309 -7.05 -24.21 -38.19
C GLU A 309 -6.55 -23.31 -39.33
N LYS A 310 -7.20 -22.18 -39.63
CA LYS A 310 -6.87 -21.32 -40.78
C LYS A 310 -7.01 -19.84 -40.50
N ILE A 311 -6.18 -19.29 -39.63
CA ILE A 311 -5.78 -17.86 -39.68
C ILE A 311 -4.32 -17.76 -39.20
N PHE A 312 -3.39 -18.32 -39.95
CA PHE A 312 -1.98 -17.88 -40.04
C PHE A 312 -1.47 -18.35 -41.41
#